data_6ea69ebb16931422d126c5687a8072df
#
_entry.id   6ea69ebb16931422d126c5687a8072df
#
_cell.length_a   1.000
_cell.length_b   1.000
_cell.length_c   1.000
_cell.angle_alpha   90.00
_cell.angle_beta   90.00
_cell.angle_gamma   90.00
#
_symmetry.space_group_name_H-M   'P 1'
#
loop_
_entity.id
_entity.type
_entity.pdbx_description
1 polymer ?
#
loop_
_entity_poly.entity_id
_entity_poly.type
_entity_poly.pdbx_seq_one_letter_code
_entity_poly.pdbx_strand_id
1 'polypeptide(L)'
;MKHGFTLIELLVVIAIISLLMAISIPALYQAREQAKMTVVNGELHGIGLALEAYAMENEGLYPPTRADCNPWARKHTYALPQELVDSGYLPKGEIGKVRFAKIEDKYNEGCAYKYIAVGPKYDYLGAPFGNQHLYIPEGFPSYEGENLIKYNDFEVSPVTWALFSLGPRYDLQSLEEKDFPLKEGFPVSKRFWYSPQTGEGILTRIRLVNGRQIGSFESK
;
A
#
# COMPACT_ATOMS: atom_id res chain seq x y z
N MET A 1 37.75 39.23 34.09
CA MET A 1 36.66 38.82 35.00
C MET A 1 35.84 37.75 34.26
N LYS A 2 35.72 36.53 34.82
CA LYS A 2 34.84 35.50 34.25
C LYS A 2 33.45 35.76 34.79
N HIS A 3 32.52 36.18 33.92
CA HIS A 3 31.10 36.28 34.27
C HIS A 3 30.53 34.86 34.43
N GLY A 4 30.12 34.53 35.61
CA GLY A 4 29.41 33.26 35.86
C GLY A 4 27.95 33.39 35.34
N PHE A 5 27.45 32.31 34.77
CA PHE A 5 26.06 32.23 34.30
C PHE A 5 25.10 32.22 35.51
N THR A 6 24.10 33.03 35.52
CA THR A 6 23.10 33.05 36.57
C THR A 6 22.05 31.94 36.39
N LEU A 7 21.51 31.42 37.50
CA LEU A 7 20.47 30.38 37.47
C LEU A 7 19.22 30.85 36.71
N ILE A 8 18.90 32.14 36.78
CA ILE A 8 17.73 32.73 36.09
C ILE A 8 17.95 32.81 34.59
N GLU A 9 19.17 33.12 34.11
CA GLU A 9 19.48 33.11 32.67
C GLU A 9 19.34 31.72 32.09
N LEU A 10 19.79 30.67 32.80
CA LEU A 10 19.61 29.30 32.37
C LEU A 10 18.13 28.91 32.32
N LEU A 11 17.37 29.30 33.33
CA LEU A 11 15.93 28.98 33.43
C LEU A 11 15.13 29.63 32.26
N VAL A 12 15.41 30.88 31.94
CA VAL A 12 14.78 31.58 30.83
C VAL A 12 15.11 30.92 29.50
N VAL A 13 16.36 30.52 29.28
CA VAL A 13 16.77 29.83 28.05
C VAL A 13 16.04 28.51 27.86
N ILE A 14 15.98 27.66 28.90
CA ILE A 14 15.26 26.37 28.81
C ILE A 14 13.75 26.58 28.61
N ALA A 15 13.16 27.62 29.19
CA ALA A 15 11.75 27.95 29.02
C ALA A 15 11.47 28.33 27.55
N ILE A 16 12.31 29.16 26.93
CA ILE A 16 12.17 29.53 25.51
C ILE A 16 12.36 28.30 24.61
N ILE A 17 13.39 27.49 24.84
CA ILE A 17 13.61 26.28 24.04
C ILE A 17 12.41 25.32 24.16
N SER A 18 11.89 25.13 25.36
CA SER A 18 10.72 24.25 25.60
C SER A 18 9.49 24.76 24.85
N LEU A 19 9.25 26.07 24.83
CA LEU A 19 8.14 26.68 24.07
C LEU A 19 8.31 26.47 22.57
N LEU A 20 9.50 26.69 22.03
CA LEU A 20 9.79 26.45 20.61
C LEU A 20 9.63 24.98 20.23
N MET A 21 10.12 24.05 21.06
CA MET A 21 9.93 22.62 20.84
C MET A 21 8.47 22.21 20.85
N ALA A 22 7.66 22.74 21.76
CA ALA A 22 6.23 22.43 21.86
C ALA A 22 5.46 22.73 20.56
N ILE A 23 5.85 23.78 19.83
CA ILE A 23 5.24 24.14 18.54
C ILE A 23 5.87 23.33 17.38
N SER A 24 7.17 23.06 17.44
CA SER A 24 7.91 22.44 16.34
C SER A 24 7.66 20.94 16.22
N ILE A 25 7.49 20.21 17.32
CA ILE A 25 7.33 18.75 17.33
C ILE A 25 6.08 18.30 16.54
N PRO A 26 4.87 18.87 16.72
CA PRO A 26 3.70 18.50 15.95
C PRO A 26 3.86 18.75 14.45
N ALA A 27 4.44 19.89 14.08
CA ALA A 27 4.67 20.26 12.68
C ALA A 27 5.68 19.31 12.01
N LEU A 28 6.74 18.92 12.70
CA LEU A 28 7.72 17.97 12.21
C LEU A 28 7.11 16.58 12.00
N TYR A 29 6.25 16.14 12.91
CA TYR A 29 5.54 14.87 12.78
C TYR A 29 4.66 14.86 11.52
N GLN A 30 3.87 15.91 11.30
CA GLN A 30 3.02 16.02 10.10
C GLN A 30 3.86 16.05 8.82
N ALA A 31 4.96 16.81 8.79
CA ALA A 31 5.87 16.86 7.64
C ALA A 31 6.48 15.49 7.34
N ARG A 32 6.87 14.74 8.37
CA ARG A 32 7.40 13.38 8.23
C ARG A 32 6.37 12.41 7.65
N GLU A 33 5.12 12.47 8.11
CA GLU A 33 4.05 11.62 7.56
C GLU A 33 3.74 11.97 6.11
N GLN A 34 3.69 13.24 5.75
CA GLN A 34 3.51 13.66 4.36
C GLN A 34 4.66 13.20 3.46
N ALA A 35 5.90 13.31 3.93
CA ALA A 35 7.06 12.79 3.20
C ALA A 35 6.97 11.27 3.00
N LYS A 36 6.57 10.53 4.03
CA LYS A 36 6.37 9.08 3.97
C LYS A 36 5.29 8.68 2.95
N MET A 37 4.15 9.37 2.96
CA MET A 37 3.10 9.16 1.96
C MET A 37 3.57 9.44 0.53
N THR A 38 4.36 10.49 0.34
CA THR A 38 4.93 10.83 -0.97
C THR A 38 5.86 9.73 -1.46
N VAL A 39 6.70 9.18 -0.59
CA VAL A 39 7.58 8.04 -0.91
C VAL A 39 6.74 6.83 -1.31
N VAL A 40 5.73 6.46 -0.52
CA VAL A 40 4.84 5.33 -0.82
C VAL A 40 4.15 5.50 -2.17
N ASN A 41 3.61 6.69 -2.46
CA ASN A 41 2.98 6.94 -3.76
C ASN A 41 3.98 6.83 -4.92
N GLY A 42 5.20 7.31 -4.74
CA GLY A 42 6.29 7.15 -5.72
C GLY A 42 6.67 5.69 -5.93
N GLU A 43 6.79 4.90 -4.86
CA GLU A 43 7.10 3.48 -4.94
C GLU A 43 5.96 2.68 -5.61
N LEU A 44 4.69 2.94 -5.26
CA LEU A 44 3.53 2.34 -5.94
C LEU A 44 3.50 2.69 -7.43
N HIS A 45 3.87 3.94 -7.79
CA HIS A 45 3.99 4.33 -9.20
C HIS A 45 5.11 3.58 -9.91
N GLY A 46 6.28 3.48 -9.30
CA GLY A 46 7.43 2.72 -9.83
C GLY A 46 7.10 1.24 -10.05
N ILE A 47 6.40 0.61 -9.11
CA ILE A 47 5.91 -0.77 -9.26
C ILE A 47 4.91 -0.86 -10.42
N GLY A 48 4.01 0.12 -10.53
CA GLY A 48 3.08 0.21 -11.65
C GLY A 48 3.79 0.27 -13.01
N LEU A 49 4.86 1.04 -13.13
CA LEU A 49 5.69 1.09 -14.34
C LEU A 49 6.39 -0.25 -14.63
N ALA A 50 6.86 -0.94 -13.59
CA ALA A 50 7.45 -2.27 -13.73
C ALA A 50 6.43 -3.29 -14.25
N LEU A 51 5.17 -3.21 -13.79
CA LEU A 51 4.07 -4.04 -14.29
C LEU A 51 3.76 -3.77 -15.77
N GLU A 52 3.75 -2.50 -16.18
CA GLU A 52 3.56 -2.14 -17.60
C GLU A 52 4.71 -2.67 -18.47
N ALA A 53 5.97 -2.51 -18.01
CA ALA A 53 7.12 -3.03 -18.73
C ALA A 53 7.06 -4.56 -18.89
N TYR A 54 6.70 -5.26 -17.83
CA TYR A 54 6.48 -6.72 -17.89
C TYR A 54 5.40 -7.09 -18.91
N ALA A 55 4.26 -6.40 -18.89
CA ALA A 55 3.16 -6.70 -19.81
C ALA A 55 3.54 -6.46 -21.28
N MET A 56 4.36 -5.44 -21.56
CA MET A 56 4.87 -5.18 -22.92
C MET A 56 5.70 -6.33 -23.48
N GLU A 57 6.43 -7.06 -22.64
CA GLU A 57 7.26 -8.21 -23.03
C GLU A 57 6.49 -9.56 -22.96
N ASN A 58 5.32 -9.58 -22.33
CA ASN A 58 4.51 -10.78 -22.12
C ASN A 58 3.13 -10.70 -22.77
N GLU A 59 3.04 -10.24 -24.03
CA GLU A 59 1.83 -10.23 -24.84
C GLU A 59 0.65 -9.45 -24.20
N GLY A 60 0.95 -8.47 -23.37
CA GLY A 60 -0.06 -7.69 -22.64
C GLY A 60 -0.57 -8.34 -21.35
N LEU A 61 -0.01 -9.48 -20.97
CA LEU A 61 -0.41 -10.21 -19.77
C LEU A 61 0.37 -9.69 -18.55
N TYR A 62 -0.33 -9.45 -17.47
CA TYR A 62 0.25 -9.07 -16.17
C TYR A 62 0.60 -10.32 -15.36
N PRO A 63 1.56 -10.23 -14.44
CA PRO A 63 1.89 -11.35 -13.58
C PRO A 63 0.64 -11.82 -12.79
N PRO A 64 0.47 -13.13 -12.56
CA PRO A 64 -0.65 -13.62 -11.79
C PRO A 64 -0.56 -13.17 -10.33
N THR A 65 -1.72 -12.99 -9.70
CA THR A 65 -1.76 -12.75 -8.26
C THR A 65 -1.25 -13.96 -7.51
N ARG A 66 -0.29 -13.75 -6.60
CA ARG A 66 0.18 -14.76 -5.67
C ARG A 66 -0.26 -14.40 -4.26
N ALA A 67 -1.10 -15.24 -3.67
CA ALA A 67 -1.50 -15.10 -2.28
C ALA A 67 -0.54 -15.92 -1.42
N ASP A 68 0.27 -15.26 -0.63
CA ASP A 68 1.05 -15.89 0.42
C ASP A 68 0.27 -15.83 1.72
N CYS A 69 -0.70 -16.72 1.86
CA CYS A 69 -1.43 -16.93 3.09
C CYS A 69 -0.73 -17.98 3.93
N ASN A 70 0.18 -17.56 4.77
CA ASN A 70 0.66 -18.41 5.84
C ASN A 70 -0.29 -18.25 7.06
N PRO A 71 -1.23 -19.18 7.30
CA PRO A 71 -2.18 -19.08 8.41
C PRO A 71 -1.50 -19.07 9.78
N TRP A 72 -0.24 -19.50 9.86
CA TRP A 72 0.56 -19.53 11.08
C TRP A 72 1.35 -18.25 11.34
N ALA A 73 1.56 -17.41 10.32
CA ALA A 73 2.38 -16.22 10.43
C ALA A 73 1.62 -14.96 10.83
N ARG A 74 0.30 -14.99 10.98
CA ARG A 74 -0.59 -13.82 11.23
C ARG A 74 -0.38 -12.63 10.28
N LYS A 75 0.39 -12.82 9.22
CA LYS A 75 0.67 -11.77 8.23
C LYS A 75 0.26 -12.31 6.86
N HIS A 76 -0.93 -11.91 6.43
CA HIS A 76 -1.38 -12.19 5.07
C HIS A 76 -0.62 -11.26 4.12
N THR A 77 0.31 -11.83 3.40
CA THR A 77 1.12 -11.08 2.45
C THR A 77 0.67 -11.42 1.03
N TYR A 78 -0.05 -10.52 0.40
CA TYR A 78 -0.01 -10.48 -1.05
C TYR A 78 1.35 -9.92 -1.43
N ALA A 79 2.23 -10.77 -1.87
CA ALA A 79 3.55 -10.36 -2.30
C ALA A 79 3.48 -9.66 -3.66
N LEU A 80 4.45 -8.81 -3.92
CA LEU A 80 4.72 -8.39 -5.29
C LEU A 80 5.13 -9.62 -6.11
N PRO A 81 4.70 -9.73 -7.38
CA PRO A 81 4.99 -10.90 -8.20
C PRO A 81 6.50 -11.14 -8.33
N GLN A 82 6.93 -12.37 -8.10
CA GLN A 82 8.33 -12.74 -8.25
C GLN A 82 8.80 -12.60 -9.70
N GLU A 83 7.90 -12.71 -10.64
CA GLU A 83 8.12 -12.51 -12.06
C GLU A 83 8.76 -11.15 -12.36
N LEU A 84 8.38 -10.09 -11.64
CA LEU A 84 8.98 -8.76 -11.79
C LEU A 84 10.44 -8.70 -11.31
N VAL A 85 10.77 -9.52 -10.32
CA VAL A 85 12.15 -9.63 -9.80
C VAL A 85 13.01 -10.48 -10.71
N ASP A 86 12.47 -11.60 -11.18
CA ASP A 86 13.19 -12.55 -12.04
C ASP A 86 13.47 -11.94 -13.43
N SER A 87 12.56 -11.10 -13.92
CA SER A 87 12.75 -10.32 -15.17
C SER A 87 13.57 -9.05 -14.97
N GLY A 88 13.99 -8.73 -13.75
CA GLY A 88 14.87 -7.58 -13.46
C GLY A 88 14.16 -6.21 -13.39
N TYR A 89 12.83 -6.15 -13.42
CA TYR A 89 12.06 -4.91 -13.31
C TYR A 89 12.02 -4.36 -11.88
N LEU A 90 12.13 -5.24 -10.88
CA LEU A 90 12.22 -4.84 -9.48
C LEU A 90 13.50 -5.36 -8.83
N PRO A 91 14.06 -4.63 -7.87
CA PRO A 91 15.27 -5.05 -7.18
C PRO A 91 15.01 -6.32 -6.36
N LYS A 92 15.92 -7.29 -6.50
CA LYS A 92 15.91 -8.52 -5.71
C LYS A 92 16.35 -8.24 -4.28
N GLY A 93 15.61 -8.80 -3.33
CA GLY A 93 15.93 -8.71 -1.91
C GLY A 93 15.31 -9.86 -1.13
N GLU A 94 15.51 -9.82 0.17
CA GLU A 94 14.88 -10.72 1.12
C GLU A 94 14.13 -9.87 2.14
N ILE A 95 12.84 -10.16 2.33
CA ILE A 95 12.05 -9.65 3.44
C ILE A 95 11.74 -10.85 4.32
N GLY A 96 12.34 -10.89 5.50
CA GLY A 96 12.29 -12.08 6.36
C GLY A 96 13.02 -13.28 5.74
N LYS A 97 12.38 -14.45 5.65
CA LYS A 97 12.94 -15.67 5.05
C LYS A 97 12.46 -15.95 3.62
N VAL A 98 11.67 -15.08 3.05
CA VAL A 98 11.04 -15.27 1.74
C VAL A 98 11.67 -14.32 0.72
N ARG A 99 11.96 -14.83 -0.47
CA ARG A 99 12.55 -14.05 -1.57
C ARG A 99 11.48 -13.17 -2.21
N PHE A 100 11.53 -11.88 -1.96
CA PHE A 100 10.61 -10.90 -2.53
C PHE A 100 11.36 -9.75 -3.19
N ALA A 101 10.61 -8.87 -3.86
CA ALA A 101 11.15 -7.59 -4.26
C ALA A 101 11.62 -6.80 -3.02
N LYS A 102 12.81 -6.19 -3.10
CA LYS A 102 13.39 -5.39 -2.02
C LYS A 102 12.67 -4.04 -1.86
N ILE A 103 11.33 -4.06 -1.91
CA ILE A 103 10.49 -2.88 -1.74
C ILE A 103 9.52 -3.16 -0.61
N GLU A 104 9.85 -2.62 0.55
CA GLU A 104 9.08 -2.79 1.77
C GLU A 104 8.04 -1.69 1.91
N ASP A 105 6.82 -2.06 2.27
CA ASP A 105 5.76 -1.09 2.55
C ASP A 105 6.13 -0.28 3.80
N LYS A 106 6.25 1.04 3.64
CA LYS A 106 6.64 1.94 4.73
C LYS A 106 5.65 1.98 5.89
N TYR A 107 4.44 1.51 5.69
CA TYR A 107 3.39 1.42 6.71
C TYR A 107 3.21 0.00 7.26
N ASN A 108 3.92 -0.98 6.70
CA ASN A 108 3.84 -2.37 7.13
C ASN A 108 5.23 -3.00 7.12
N GLU A 109 6.02 -2.67 8.13
CA GLU A 109 7.40 -3.12 8.28
C GLU A 109 7.51 -4.66 8.18
N GLY A 110 8.47 -5.13 7.40
CA GLY A 110 8.68 -6.55 7.11
C GLY A 110 7.73 -7.14 6.07
N CYS A 111 6.90 -6.34 5.40
CA CYS A 111 6.00 -6.76 4.33
C CYS A 111 6.21 -5.94 3.06
N ALA A 112 6.03 -6.58 1.89
CA ALA A 112 6.01 -5.87 0.63
C ALA A 112 4.64 -5.18 0.40
N TYR A 113 4.61 -4.24 -0.55
CA TYR A 113 3.36 -3.74 -1.10
C TYR A 113 2.52 -4.89 -1.64
N LYS A 114 1.22 -4.71 -1.62
CA LYS A 114 0.27 -5.73 -2.02
C LYS A 114 -0.14 -5.53 -3.48
N TYR A 115 -0.24 -6.64 -4.20
CA TYR A 115 -0.60 -6.67 -5.61
C TYR A 115 -1.71 -7.67 -5.86
N ILE A 116 -2.70 -7.25 -6.62
CA ILE A 116 -3.78 -8.10 -7.12
C ILE A 116 -4.06 -7.74 -8.57
N ALA A 117 -4.14 -8.75 -9.43
CA ALA A 117 -4.55 -8.61 -10.83
C ALA A 117 -5.84 -9.39 -11.10
N VAL A 118 -6.52 -9.01 -12.18
CA VAL A 118 -7.61 -9.82 -12.76
C VAL A 118 -7.03 -11.11 -13.32
N GLY A 119 -7.73 -12.22 -13.14
CA GLY A 119 -7.34 -13.51 -13.69
C GLY A 119 -6.91 -14.54 -12.67
N PRO A 120 -6.15 -15.55 -13.10
CA PRO A 120 -5.79 -16.67 -12.24
C PRO A 120 -4.96 -16.22 -11.05
N LYS A 121 -5.21 -16.86 -9.92
CA LYS A 121 -4.55 -16.61 -8.65
C LYS A 121 -3.99 -17.92 -8.12
N TYR A 122 -2.79 -17.85 -7.59
CA TYR A 122 -2.08 -19.00 -7.09
C TYR A 122 -1.59 -18.74 -5.67
N ASP A 123 -1.58 -19.79 -4.85
CA ASP A 123 -0.89 -19.72 -3.56
C ASP A 123 0.64 -19.77 -3.74
N TYR A 124 1.38 -19.70 -2.65
CA TYR A 124 2.85 -19.75 -2.66
C TYR A 124 3.42 -21.10 -3.13
N LEU A 125 2.61 -22.16 -3.14
CA LEU A 125 2.97 -23.48 -3.66
C LEU A 125 2.62 -23.62 -5.15
N GLY A 126 1.97 -22.62 -5.75
CA GLY A 126 1.53 -22.68 -7.14
C GLY A 126 0.18 -23.38 -7.34
N ALA A 127 -0.53 -23.75 -6.26
CA ALA A 127 -1.87 -24.28 -6.37
C ALA A 127 -2.89 -23.16 -6.67
N PRO A 128 -3.91 -23.40 -7.53
CA PRO A 128 -4.94 -22.41 -7.78
C PRO A 128 -5.63 -21.99 -6.47
N PHE A 129 -5.64 -20.71 -6.22
CA PHE A 129 -6.30 -20.14 -5.04
C PHE A 129 -7.63 -19.53 -5.47
N GLY A 130 -8.72 -19.91 -4.84
CA GLY A 130 -10.10 -19.61 -5.24
C GLY A 130 -10.40 -18.21 -5.76
N ASN A 131 -11.62 -17.93 -6.10
CA ASN A 131 -12.08 -16.66 -6.69
C ASN A 131 -11.95 -15.49 -5.70
N GLN A 132 -10.76 -14.94 -5.57
CA GLN A 132 -10.58 -13.72 -4.82
C GLN A 132 -10.86 -12.50 -5.70
N HIS A 133 -11.71 -11.64 -5.19
CA HIS A 133 -12.09 -10.41 -5.86
C HIS A 133 -10.99 -9.37 -5.78
N LEU A 134 -10.88 -8.52 -6.80
CA LEU A 134 -10.08 -7.32 -6.73
C LEU A 134 -10.62 -6.40 -5.64
N TYR A 135 -9.73 -5.93 -4.78
CA TYR A 135 -10.10 -4.96 -3.75
C TYR A 135 -10.10 -3.57 -4.35
N ILE A 136 -11.29 -3.04 -4.56
CA ILE A 136 -11.50 -1.69 -5.06
C ILE A 136 -12.39 -0.92 -4.09
N PRO A 137 -12.26 0.41 -4.04
CA PRO A 137 -13.10 1.23 -3.19
C PRO A 137 -14.58 1.12 -3.55
N GLU A 138 -15.43 1.10 -2.53
CA GLU A 138 -16.87 1.28 -2.71
C GLU A 138 -17.16 2.56 -3.51
N GLY A 139 -18.00 2.44 -4.55
CA GLY A 139 -18.29 3.54 -5.48
C GLY A 139 -17.17 3.84 -6.48
N PHE A 140 -16.16 2.96 -6.60
CA PHE A 140 -15.18 3.05 -7.68
C PHE A 140 -15.87 3.01 -9.06
N PRO A 141 -15.28 3.66 -10.11
CA PRO A 141 -15.99 3.87 -11.36
C PRO A 141 -16.67 2.62 -11.89
N SER A 142 -17.93 2.75 -12.23
CA SER A 142 -18.78 1.68 -12.80
C SER A 142 -19.18 0.57 -11.82
N TYR A 143 -19.02 0.78 -10.50
CA TYR A 143 -19.66 -0.11 -9.53
C TYR A 143 -21.17 0.21 -9.48
N GLU A 144 -21.96 -0.60 -10.13
CA GLU A 144 -23.41 -0.60 -10.04
C GLU A 144 -23.84 -1.96 -9.45
N GLY A 145 -24.13 -1.97 -8.14
CA GLY A 145 -24.80 -3.08 -7.48
C GLY A 145 -24.03 -4.42 -7.44
N GLU A 146 -24.75 -5.50 -7.41
CA GLU A 146 -24.38 -6.85 -6.98
C GLU A 146 -23.36 -7.62 -7.88
N ASN A 147 -22.83 -7.04 -8.94
CA ASN A 147 -21.99 -7.77 -9.90
C ASN A 147 -20.50 -7.83 -9.47
N LEU A 148 -20.23 -8.54 -8.38
CA LEU A 148 -18.90 -8.83 -7.87
C LEU A 148 -18.01 -9.59 -8.87
N ILE A 149 -18.62 -10.38 -9.75
CA ILE A 149 -17.98 -11.19 -10.77
C ILE A 149 -17.29 -10.32 -11.82
N LYS A 150 -17.82 -9.13 -12.09
CA LYS A 150 -17.34 -8.20 -13.12
C LYS A 150 -15.85 -7.87 -12.98
N TYR A 151 -15.34 -7.77 -11.78
CA TYR A 151 -13.95 -7.38 -11.55
C TYR A 151 -12.95 -8.54 -11.58
N ASN A 152 -13.42 -9.78 -11.68
CA ASN A 152 -12.58 -10.96 -11.85
C ASN A 152 -12.54 -11.50 -13.27
N ASP A 153 -13.38 -10.97 -14.13
CA ASP A 153 -13.51 -11.37 -15.52
C ASP A 153 -12.69 -10.44 -16.42
N PHE A 154 -11.75 -11.00 -17.18
CA PHE A 154 -10.90 -10.25 -18.10
C PHE A 154 -11.68 -9.47 -19.17
N GLU A 155 -12.84 -9.98 -19.58
CA GLU A 155 -13.60 -9.38 -20.68
C GLU A 155 -14.41 -8.16 -20.23
N VAL A 156 -14.81 -8.11 -18.97
CA VAL A 156 -15.74 -7.09 -18.47
C VAL A 156 -15.20 -6.24 -17.33
N SER A 157 -14.06 -6.61 -16.73
CA SER A 157 -13.47 -5.83 -15.63
C SER A 157 -13.00 -4.46 -16.11
N PRO A 158 -13.39 -3.36 -15.46
CA PRO A 158 -12.85 -2.04 -15.77
C PRO A 158 -11.43 -1.84 -15.20
N VAL A 159 -10.95 -2.77 -14.39
CA VAL A 159 -9.65 -2.72 -13.71
C VAL A 159 -8.80 -3.89 -14.17
N THR A 160 -7.51 -3.65 -14.38
CA THR A 160 -6.54 -4.68 -14.73
C THR A 160 -5.80 -5.20 -13.51
N TRP A 161 -5.32 -4.29 -12.68
CA TRP A 161 -4.63 -4.62 -11.43
C TRP A 161 -4.78 -3.49 -10.40
N ALA A 162 -4.55 -3.85 -9.14
CA ALA A 162 -4.50 -2.92 -8.02
C ALA A 162 -3.25 -3.18 -7.17
N LEU A 163 -2.58 -2.10 -6.79
CA LEU A 163 -1.49 -2.07 -5.82
C LEU A 163 -1.95 -1.30 -4.59
N PHE A 164 -1.52 -1.72 -3.42
CA PHE A 164 -1.84 -0.99 -2.20
C PHE A 164 -0.84 -1.17 -1.07
N SER A 165 -0.76 -0.13 -0.24
CA SER A 165 -0.09 -0.05 1.05
C SER A 165 -1.13 0.02 2.15
N LEU A 166 -0.79 -0.42 3.36
CA LEU A 166 -1.69 -0.26 4.52
C LEU A 166 -2.02 1.21 4.82
N GLY A 167 -1.12 2.12 4.47
CA GLY A 167 -1.30 3.55 4.66
C GLY A 167 -1.13 4.02 6.10
N PRO A 168 -1.21 5.36 6.33
CA PRO A 168 -0.98 5.96 7.62
C PRO A 168 -2.10 5.62 8.62
N ARG A 169 -1.69 5.45 9.87
CA ARG A 169 -2.59 5.23 11.02
C ARG A 169 -3.61 4.10 10.83
N TYR A 170 -3.28 3.15 9.98
CA TYR A 170 -4.10 1.99 9.85
C TYR A 170 -3.98 1.14 11.12
N ASP A 171 -5.11 0.79 11.72
CA ASP A 171 -5.14 -0.03 12.91
C ASP A 171 -4.85 -1.49 12.58
N LEU A 172 -3.65 -1.96 12.97
CA LEU A 172 -3.23 -3.35 12.78
C LEU A 172 -4.16 -4.34 13.49
N GLN A 173 -4.77 -3.95 14.60
CA GLN A 173 -5.71 -4.79 15.33
C GLN A 173 -7.00 -4.98 14.52
N SER A 174 -7.51 -3.92 13.89
CA SER A 174 -8.63 -4.03 12.95
C SER A 174 -8.30 -4.88 11.73
N LEU A 175 -7.04 -4.90 11.28
CA LEU A 175 -6.54 -5.80 10.24
C LEU A 175 -6.54 -7.26 10.68
N GLU A 176 -6.02 -7.53 11.87
CA GLU A 176 -5.93 -8.88 12.42
C GLU A 176 -7.30 -9.47 12.76
N GLU A 177 -8.20 -8.67 13.33
CA GLU A 177 -9.55 -9.10 13.69
C GLU A 177 -10.46 -9.31 12.48
N LYS A 178 -10.27 -8.52 11.42
CA LYS A 178 -11.13 -8.54 10.22
C LYS A 178 -10.51 -9.25 9.02
N ASP A 179 -9.27 -9.74 9.14
CA ASP A 179 -8.51 -10.34 8.04
C ASP A 179 -8.59 -9.52 6.74
N PHE A 180 -8.55 -8.20 6.89
CA PHE A 180 -8.54 -7.31 5.75
C PHE A 180 -7.26 -7.51 4.93
N PRO A 181 -7.33 -7.58 3.60
CA PRO A 181 -8.53 -7.41 2.78
C PRO A 181 -9.28 -8.70 2.47
N LEU A 182 -9.02 -9.81 3.17
CA LEU A 182 -9.50 -11.14 2.80
C LEU A 182 -10.91 -11.49 3.28
N LYS A 183 -11.33 -10.96 4.44
CA LYS A 183 -12.62 -11.32 5.05
C LYS A 183 -13.74 -10.30 4.81
N GLU A 184 -13.41 -9.03 4.59
CA GLU A 184 -14.46 -8.08 4.28
C GLU A 184 -14.95 -8.30 2.85
N GLY A 185 -16.25 -8.32 2.72
CA GLY A 185 -16.90 -8.46 1.43
C GLY A 185 -16.45 -7.34 0.48
N PHE A 186 -16.51 -7.63 -0.78
CA PHE A 186 -16.27 -6.68 -1.84
C PHE A 186 -17.59 -5.91 -2.16
N PRO A 187 -17.55 -4.60 -2.48
CA PRO A 187 -16.41 -3.69 -2.47
C PRO A 187 -15.99 -3.29 -1.06
N VAL A 188 -14.72 -2.93 -0.91
CA VAL A 188 -14.19 -2.47 0.37
C VAL A 188 -14.75 -1.10 0.71
N SER A 189 -15.33 -0.96 1.89
CA SER A 189 -15.94 0.29 2.35
C SER A 189 -15.00 1.48 2.25
N LYS A 190 -15.55 2.64 1.85
CA LYS A 190 -14.79 3.90 1.73
C LYS A 190 -14.00 4.27 2.97
N ARG A 191 -14.46 3.90 4.15
CA ARG A 191 -13.80 4.20 5.43
C ARG A 191 -12.39 3.61 5.57
N PHE A 192 -12.06 2.56 4.79
CA PHE A 192 -10.74 1.92 4.84
C PHE A 192 -9.74 2.55 3.86
N TRP A 193 -10.21 3.34 2.90
CA TRP A 193 -9.36 3.98 1.92
C TRP A 193 -8.87 5.34 2.41
N TYR A 194 -7.69 5.73 1.95
CA TYR A 194 -7.08 6.98 2.36
C TYR A 194 -8.01 8.18 2.14
N SER A 195 -8.20 8.94 3.20
CA SER A 195 -8.95 10.19 3.19
C SER A 195 -8.01 11.36 3.52
N PRO A 196 -7.89 12.36 2.64
CA PRO A 196 -7.11 13.55 2.94
C PRO A 196 -7.61 14.32 4.16
N GLN A 197 -8.90 14.20 4.51
CA GLN A 197 -9.52 14.87 5.65
C GLN A 197 -9.07 14.30 6.99
N THR A 198 -8.96 12.97 7.07
CA THR A 198 -8.51 12.28 8.29
C THR A 198 -7.00 12.04 8.30
N GLY A 199 -6.38 11.99 7.13
CA GLY A 199 -4.99 11.60 6.96
C GLY A 199 -4.75 10.12 7.26
N GLU A 200 -5.77 9.27 7.13
CA GLU A 200 -5.75 7.85 7.47
C GLU A 200 -6.29 6.99 6.32
N GLY A 201 -5.89 5.71 6.31
CA GLY A 201 -6.43 4.71 5.41
C GLY A 201 -5.43 4.18 4.39
N ILE A 202 -5.90 3.21 3.60
CA ILE A 202 -5.12 2.46 2.62
C ILE A 202 -4.76 3.34 1.43
N LEU A 203 -3.47 3.39 1.10
CA LEU A 203 -2.99 4.03 -0.11
C LEU A 203 -3.05 3.02 -1.25
N THR A 204 -3.59 3.41 -2.39
CA THR A 204 -3.75 2.52 -3.55
C THR A 204 -3.30 3.17 -4.85
N ARG A 205 -2.94 2.30 -5.81
CA ARG A 205 -2.80 2.63 -7.23
C ARG A 205 -3.49 1.54 -8.04
N ILE A 206 -4.41 1.93 -8.88
CA ILE A 206 -5.26 1.04 -9.67
C ILE A 206 -5.07 1.36 -11.15
N ARG A 207 -4.91 0.32 -11.97
CA ARG A 207 -4.87 0.46 -13.41
C ARG A 207 -6.21 0.10 -14.02
N LEU A 208 -6.72 1.01 -14.81
CA LEU A 208 -7.91 0.78 -15.64
C LEU A 208 -7.54 0.08 -16.94
N VAL A 209 -8.50 -0.61 -17.54
CA VAL A 209 -8.34 -1.30 -18.85
C VAL A 209 -7.90 -0.34 -19.96
N ASN A 210 -8.32 0.94 -19.91
CA ASN A 210 -7.89 1.96 -20.88
C ASN A 210 -6.43 2.44 -20.69
N GLY A 211 -5.67 1.83 -19.80
CA GLY A 211 -4.26 2.17 -19.54
C GLY A 211 -4.06 3.26 -18.48
N ARG A 212 -5.11 3.95 -18.06
CA ARG A 212 -5.00 5.00 -17.04
C ARG A 212 -4.73 4.39 -15.67
N GLN A 213 -3.75 4.93 -14.95
CA GLN A 213 -3.52 4.62 -13.55
C GLN A 213 -4.15 5.71 -12.66
N ILE A 214 -4.79 5.29 -11.59
CA ILE A 214 -5.42 6.15 -10.59
C ILE A 214 -4.81 5.84 -9.23
N GLY A 215 -4.27 6.85 -8.56
CA GLY A 215 -3.76 6.76 -7.19
C GLY A 215 -4.72 7.38 -6.17
N SER A 216 -4.47 7.13 -4.89
CA SER A 216 -5.26 7.69 -3.78
C SER A 216 -5.29 9.22 -3.73
N PHE A 217 -4.31 9.88 -4.36
CA PHE A 217 -4.21 11.35 -4.42
C PHE A 217 -4.77 11.93 -5.72
N GLU A 218 -5.11 11.10 -6.70
CA GLU A 218 -5.55 11.51 -8.03
C GLU A 218 -7.06 11.31 -8.23
N SER A 219 -7.75 10.71 -7.24
CA SER A 219 -9.19 10.49 -7.30
C SER A 219 -9.94 11.79 -6.99
N LYS A 220 -10.18 12.56 -8.02
CA LYS A 220 -11.27 13.54 -8.10
C LYS A 220 -12.07 13.30 -9.38
#